data_01798c77dd201490171c02c0e9e1e41a
#
_entry.id   01798c77dd201490171c02c0e9e1e41a
#
_cell.length_a   1.000
_cell.length_b   1.000
_cell.length_c   1.000
_cell.angle_alpha   90.00
_cell.angle_beta   90.00
_cell.angle_gamma   90.00
#
_symmetry.space_group_name_H-M   'P 1'
#
loop_
_entity.id
_entity.type
_entity.pdbx_description
1 polymer ?
#
loop_
_entity_poly.entity_id
_entity_poly.type
_entity_poly.pdbx_seq_one_letter_code
_entity_poly.pdbx_strand_id
1 'polypeptide(L)'
;MKYFLKVVLVVTFTLGFNESRANTLFDSLNSAYLNNPKLNAERANMRASREEKRESVSEFLPSVTISGYISDQENTKTGGSDSNFKPSEQAMIVEQKIFQGGSGVASFLKKKHGQSIGEFKLKKAEQEILLEATKAHTKLLLNRKKV
;
A
#
# COMPACT_ATOMS: atom_id res chain seq x y z
N MET A 1 56.57 25.58 7.88
CA MET A 1 55.65 25.85 9.00
C MET A 1 54.64 27.00 8.70
N LYS A 2 55.08 28.14 8.17
CA LYS A 2 54.18 29.29 7.88
C LYS A 2 53.08 28.99 6.82
N TYR A 3 53.33 28.14 5.83
CA TYR A 3 52.36 27.77 4.80
C TYR A 3 51.34 26.71 5.29
N PHE A 4 51.75 25.82 6.16
CA PHE A 4 50.90 24.79 6.77
C PHE A 4 49.83 25.43 7.67
N LEU A 5 50.21 26.47 8.42
CA LEU A 5 49.30 27.23 9.26
C LEU A 5 48.25 28.03 8.45
N LYS A 6 48.64 28.56 7.29
CA LYS A 6 47.72 29.25 6.36
C LYS A 6 46.73 28.29 5.67
N VAL A 7 47.17 27.08 5.31
CA VAL A 7 46.32 26.04 4.72
C VAL A 7 45.30 25.56 5.74
N VAL A 8 45.70 25.33 6.99
CA VAL A 8 44.77 24.90 8.08
C VAL A 8 43.75 26.02 8.36
N LEU A 9 44.12 27.28 8.34
CA LEU A 9 43.21 28.41 8.56
C LEU A 9 42.18 28.55 7.42
N VAL A 10 42.55 28.32 6.17
CA VAL A 10 41.64 28.34 5.03
C VAL A 10 40.68 27.16 5.07
N VAL A 11 41.14 25.95 5.44
CA VAL A 11 40.31 24.76 5.55
C VAL A 11 39.25 24.89 6.70
N THR A 12 39.66 25.51 7.82
CA THR A 12 38.70 25.74 8.92
C THR A 12 37.65 26.82 8.58
N PHE A 13 37.96 27.78 7.73
CA PHE A 13 37.01 28.83 7.31
C PHE A 13 35.97 28.31 6.32
N THR A 14 36.29 27.30 5.50
CA THR A 14 35.33 26.73 4.52
C THR A 14 34.33 25.75 5.14
N LEU A 15 34.56 25.25 6.36
CA LEU A 15 33.67 24.31 7.07
C LEU A 15 32.56 25.00 7.90
N GLY A 16 32.51 26.32 7.96
CA GLY A 16 31.68 27.10 8.88
C GLY A 16 30.35 27.65 8.33
N PHE A 17 30.05 27.53 7.05
CA PHE A 17 28.79 28.02 6.49
C PHE A 17 27.74 26.92 6.40
N ASN A 18 27.28 26.45 7.56
CA ASN A 18 25.94 25.86 7.64
C ASN A 18 24.94 27.02 7.53
N GLU A 19 24.44 27.29 6.33
CA GLU A 19 23.27 28.13 6.15
C GLU A 19 22.12 27.52 6.97
N SER A 20 21.85 28.08 8.12
CA SER A 20 20.63 27.81 8.89
C SER A 20 19.47 28.34 8.06
N ARG A 21 18.99 27.55 7.08
CA ARG A 21 17.76 27.86 6.34
C ARG A 21 16.64 27.89 7.36
N ALA A 22 16.10 29.08 7.58
CA ALA A 22 14.85 29.20 8.33
C ALA A 22 13.80 28.37 7.59
N ASN A 23 13.36 27.25 8.17
CA ASN A 23 12.29 26.43 7.61
C ASN A 23 11.05 27.31 7.44
N THR A 24 10.68 27.57 6.21
CA THR A 24 9.45 28.32 5.90
C THR A 24 8.23 27.45 6.21
N LEU A 25 7.06 28.08 6.36
CA LEU A 25 5.80 27.35 6.48
C LEU A 25 5.62 26.40 5.29
N PHE A 26 5.98 26.85 4.09
CA PHE A 26 5.88 26.06 2.87
C PHE A 26 6.76 24.80 2.93
N ASP A 27 8.00 24.90 3.41
CA ASP A 27 8.90 23.75 3.56
C ASP A 27 8.35 22.73 4.55
N SER A 28 7.76 23.23 5.66
CA SER A 28 7.12 22.38 6.66
C SER A 28 5.91 21.63 6.11
N LEU A 29 5.07 22.32 5.33
CA LEU A 29 3.90 21.73 4.67
C LEU A 29 4.31 20.71 3.60
N ASN A 30 5.30 21.05 2.78
CA ASN A 30 5.82 20.15 1.74
C ASN A 30 6.42 18.88 2.35
N SER A 31 7.20 19.03 3.41
CA SER A 31 7.76 17.89 4.15
C SER A 31 6.66 17.01 4.76
N ALA A 32 5.63 17.61 5.37
CA ALA A 32 4.49 16.88 5.90
C ALA A 32 3.71 16.15 4.80
N TYR A 33 3.48 16.79 3.66
CA TYR A 33 2.76 16.20 2.53
C TYR A 33 3.51 15.02 1.90
N LEU A 34 4.84 15.11 1.76
CA LEU A 34 5.64 14.08 1.11
C LEU A 34 5.98 12.92 2.04
N ASN A 35 6.29 13.20 3.31
CA ASN A 35 6.94 12.25 4.20
C ASN A 35 6.04 11.73 5.33
N ASN A 36 4.80 12.24 5.48
CA ASN A 36 3.94 11.80 6.57
C ASN A 36 3.49 10.35 6.37
N PRO A 37 3.78 9.44 7.32
CA PRO A 37 3.45 8.02 7.18
C PRO A 37 1.93 7.75 7.14
N LYS A 38 1.12 8.55 7.86
CA LYS A 38 -0.35 8.45 7.83
C LYS A 38 -0.89 8.78 6.43
N LEU A 39 -0.36 9.82 5.79
CA LEU A 39 -0.76 10.18 4.43
C LEU A 39 -0.31 9.14 3.40
N ASN A 40 0.87 8.57 3.57
CA ASN A 40 1.36 7.49 2.71
C ASN A 40 0.52 6.21 2.87
N ALA A 41 0.03 5.90 4.08
CA ALA A 41 -0.92 4.81 4.32
C ALA A 41 -2.26 5.06 3.59
N GLU A 42 -2.82 6.28 3.67
CA GLU A 42 -4.07 6.59 2.97
C GLU A 42 -3.90 6.58 1.43
N ARG A 43 -2.75 6.98 0.92
CA ARG A 43 -2.42 6.81 -0.51
C ARG A 43 -2.37 5.33 -0.91
N ALA A 44 -1.85 4.46 -0.04
CA ALA A 44 -1.86 3.02 -0.27
C ALA A 44 -3.28 2.44 -0.23
N ASN A 45 -4.12 2.85 0.74
CA ASN A 45 -5.52 2.47 0.84
C ASN A 45 -6.32 2.87 -0.40
N MET A 46 -6.09 4.09 -0.91
CA MET A 46 -6.73 4.55 -2.14
C MET A 46 -6.31 3.70 -3.36
N ARG A 47 -5.01 3.33 -3.46
CA ARG A 47 -4.57 2.41 -4.51
C ARG A 47 -5.23 1.05 -4.37
N ALA A 48 -5.33 0.50 -3.16
CA ALA A 48 -6.03 -0.77 -2.91
C ALA A 48 -7.50 -0.71 -3.36
N SER A 49 -8.24 0.35 -3.01
CA SER A 49 -9.63 0.53 -3.46
C SER A 49 -9.76 0.62 -4.99
N ARG A 50 -8.75 1.15 -5.68
CA ARG A 50 -8.70 1.16 -7.15
C ARG A 50 -8.51 -0.24 -7.73
N GLU A 51 -7.63 -1.04 -7.12
CA GLU A 51 -7.40 -2.42 -7.54
C GLU A 51 -8.61 -3.32 -7.23
N GLU A 52 -9.28 -3.12 -6.09
CA GLU A 52 -10.53 -3.82 -5.77
C GLU A 52 -11.62 -3.59 -6.82
N LYS A 53 -11.71 -2.37 -7.38
CA LYS A 53 -12.63 -2.10 -8.50
C LYS A 53 -12.21 -2.86 -9.77
N ARG A 54 -10.91 -2.97 -10.05
CA ARG A 54 -10.42 -3.76 -11.18
C ARG A 54 -10.69 -5.24 -10.97
N GLU A 55 -10.47 -5.73 -9.75
CA GLU A 55 -10.77 -7.11 -9.37
C GLU A 55 -12.24 -7.47 -9.60
N SER A 56 -13.17 -6.54 -9.32
CA SER A 56 -14.61 -6.80 -9.54
C SER A 56 -14.98 -7.09 -11.00
N VAL A 57 -14.13 -6.73 -11.97
CA VAL A 57 -14.31 -7.10 -13.39
C VAL A 57 -14.07 -8.59 -13.60
N SER A 58 -13.25 -9.23 -12.75
CA SER A 58 -12.97 -10.67 -12.87
C SER A 58 -14.22 -11.55 -12.67
N GLU A 59 -15.26 -11.04 -11.98
CA GLU A 59 -16.54 -11.73 -11.83
C GLU A 59 -17.24 -11.99 -13.18
N PHE A 60 -16.86 -11.25 -14.21
CA PHE A 60 -17.39 -11.41 -15.58
C PHE A 60 -16.48 -12.26 -16.47
N LEU A 61 -15.35 -12.71 -15.97
CA LEU A 61 -14.39 -13.52 -16.72
C LEU A 61 -14.51 -15.01 -16.35
N PRO A 62 -14.11 -15.92 -17.27
CA PRO A 62 -14.03 -17.35 -16.93
C PRO A 62 -12.94 -17.59 -15.89
N SER A 63 -13.21 -18.44 -14.92
CA SER A 63 -12.23 -18.99 -13.99
C SER A 63 -11.67 -20.30 -14.51
N VAL A 64 -10.36 -20.49 -14.37
CA VAL A 64 -9.67 -21.73 -14.75
C VAL A 64 -9.04 -22.29 -13.49
N THR A 65 -9.47 -23.50 -13.12
CA THR A 65 -8.93 -24.23 -11.97
C THR A 65 -8.24 -25.48 -12.45
N ILE A 66 -7.00 -25.69 -12.03
CA ILE A 66 -6.25 -26.92 -12.26
C ILE A 66 -6.12 -27.60 -10.93
N SER A 67 -6.56 -28.85 -10.83
CA SER A 67 -6.48 -29.67 -9.63
C SER A 67 -5.87 -31.02 -9.96
N GLY A 68 -5.21 -31.61 -8.97
CA GLY A 68 -4.69 -32.96 -9.09
C GLY A 68 -4.50 -33.59 -7.70
N TYR A 69 -4.77 -34.85 -7.59
CA TYR A 69 -4.45 -35.61 -6.38
C TYR A 69 -3.89 -36.98 -6.71
N ILE A 70 -3.11 -37.51 -5.79
CA ILE A 70 -2.63 -38.88 -5.75
C ILE A 70 -3.01 -39.40 -4.37
N SER A 71 -3.68 -40.55 -4.33
CA SER A 71 -4.09 -41.19 -3.08
C SER A 71 -3.52 -42.62 -3.03
N ASP A 72 -3.20 -43.10 -1.85
CA ASP A 72 -2.83 -44.48 -1.58
C ASP A 72 -4.02 -45.16 -0.89
N GLN A 73 -4.66 -46.12 -1.56
CA GLN A 73 -5.82 -46.83 -1.02
C GLN A 73 -5.51 -48.32 -0.82
N GLU A 74 -5.57 -48.72 0.44
CA GLU A 74 -5.46 -50.09 0.83
C GLU A 74 -6.87 -50.67 1.10
N ASN A 75 -7.22 -51.69 0.36
CA ASN A 75 -8.53 -52.28 0.44
C ASN A 75 -8.39 -53.71 1.06
N THR A 76 -8.65 -53.80 2.37
CA THR A 76 -8.58 -55.07 3.12
C THR A 76 -9.95 -55.71 3.09
N LYS A 77 -10.10 -56.87 2.42
CA LYS A 77 -11.32 -57.66 2.41
C LYS A 77 -11.20 -58.84 3.40
N THR A 78 -12.16 -58.95 4.31
CA THR A 78 -12.25 -60.08 5.21
C THR A 78 -12.47 -61.36 4.40
N GLY A 79 -11.45 -62.23 4.28
CA GLY A 79 -11.48 -63.47 3.52
C GLY A 79 -11.11 -63.38 2.03
N GLY A 80 -10.50 -62.31 1.58
CA GLY A 80 -10.04 -62.08 0.21
C GLY A 80 -8.61 -61.56 0.14
N SER A 81 -8.07 -61.45 -1.07
CA SER A 81 -6.75 -60.82 -1.31
C SER A 81 -6.82 -59.34 -1.06
N ASP A 82 -5.89 -58.82 -0.28
CA ASP A 82 -5.66 -57.38 -0.12
C ASP A 82 -5.20 -56.76 -1.46
N SER A 83 -5.82 -55.67 -1.85
CA SER A 83 -5.43 -54.93 -3.06
C SER A 83 -5.07 -53.53 -2.69
N ASN A 84 -3.85 -53.13 -3.03
CA ASN A 84 -3.36 -51.78 -2.89
C ASN A 84 -3.34 -51.11 -4.28
N PHE A 85 -3.97 -49.97 -4.42
CA PHE A 85 -3.93 -49.21 -5.66
C PHE A 85 -3.76 -47.71 -5.38
N LYS A 86 -3.11 -47.01 -6.32
CA LYS A 86 -2.79 -45.57 -6.22
C LYS A 86 -3.59 -44.81 -7.25
N PRO A 87 -4.82 -44.41 -6.96
CA PRO A 87 -5.58 -43.59 -7.86
C PRO A 87 -4.92 -42.19 -7.98
N SER A 88 -4.81 -41.73 -9.19
CA SER A 88 -4.38 -40.38 -9.49
C SER A 88 -5.38 -39.71 -10.42
N GLU A 89 -5.68 -38.45 -10.16
CA GLU A 89 -6.56 -37.68 -11.01
C GLU A 89 -5.93 -36.31 -11.26
N GLN A 90 -6.07 -35.82 -12.49
CA GLN A 90 -5.73 -34.46 -12.88
C GLN A 90 -6.92 -33.89 -13.63
N ALA A 91 -7.40 -32.73 -13.22
CA ALA A 91 -8.54 -32.07 -13.83
C ALA A 91 -8.22 -30.62 -14.13
N MET A 92 -8.70 -30.16 -15.28
CA MET A 92 -8.74 -28.73 -15.64
C MET A 92 -10.21 -28.36 -15.82
N ILE A 93 -10.67 -27.44 -14.98
CA ILE A 93 -12.06 -26.97 -14.95
C ILE A 93 -12.08 -25.52 -15.39
N VAL A 94 -12.86 -25.22 -16.43
CA VAL A 94 -13.13 -23.85 -16.88
C VAL A 94 -14.59 -23.56 -16.56
N GLU A 95 -14.82 -22.56 -15.69
CA GLU A 95 -16.16 -22.16 -15.27
C GLU A 95 -16.44 -20.73 -15.68
N GLN A 96 -17.52 -20.51 -16.43
CA GLN A 96 -18.02 -19.20 -16.82
C GLN A 96 -19.42 -18.99 -16.22
N LYS A 97 -19.55 -18.03 -15.35
CA LYS A 97 -20.83 -17.62 -14.80
C LYS A 97 -21.56 -16.71 -15.80
N ILE A 98 -22.60 -17.23 -16.42
CA ILE A 98 -23.36 -16.51 -17.45
C ILE A 98 -24.40 -15.58 -16.82
N PHE A 99 -25.03 -16.01 -15.73
CA PHE A 99 -26.05 -15.22 -15.03
C PHE A 99 -26.02 -15.47 -13.53
N GLN A 100 -26.00 -14.41 -12.75
CA GLN A 100 -25.97 -14.44 -11.28
C GLN A 100 -27.00 -13.51 -10.65
N GLY A 101 -28.17 -13.34 -11.27
CA GLY A 101 -29.21 -12.48 -10.74
C GLY A 101 -28.79 -11.01 -10.56
N GLY A 102 -27.83 -10.51 -11.34
CA GLY A 102 -27.35 -9.12 -11.26
C GLY A 102 -26.28 -8.87 -10.17
N SER A 103 -25.84 -9.90 -9.42
CA SER A 103 -24.86 -9.73 -8.33
C SER A 103 -23.53 -9.15 -8.79
N GLY A 104 -23.01 -9.55 -9.95
CA GLY A 104 -21.76 -9.04 -10.52
C GLY A 104 -21.83 -7.54 -10.81
N VAL A 105 -22.95 -7.06 -11.36
CA VAL A 105 -23.17 -5.61 -11.61
C VAL A 105 -23.24 -4.85 -10.29
N ALA A 106 -23.97 -5.38 -9.31
CA ALA A 106 -24.08 -4.76 -7.98
C ALA A 106 -22.71 -4.71 -7.27
N SER A 107 -21.92 -5.78 -7.36
CA SER A 107 -20.54 -5.85 -6.85
C SER A 107 -19.64 -4.79 -7.51
N PHE A 108 -19.65 -4.70 -8.83
CA PHE A 108 -18.91 -3.67 -9.56
C PHE A 108 -19.29 -2.25 -9.14
N LEU A 109 -20.57 -1.94 -9.03
CA LEU A 109 -21.06 -0.63 -8.58
C LEU A 109 -20.62 -0.33 -7.14
N LYS A 110 -20.73 -1.32 -6.24
CA LYS A 110 -20.23 -1.21 -4.86
C LYS A 110 -18.75 -0.86 -4.82
N LYS A 111 -17.92 -1.56 -5.59
CA LYS A 111 -16.47 -1.31 -5.65
C LYS A 111 -16.14 0.03 -6.33
N LYS A 112 -16.91 0.45 -7.33
CA LYS A 112 -16.82 1.79 -7.94
C LYS A 112 -17.06 2.90 -6.92
N HIS A 113 -18.11 2.78 -6.11
CA HIS A 113 -18.39 3.74 -5.03
C HIS A 113 -17.34 3.65 -3.91
N GLY A 114 -16.82 2.45 -3.62
CA GLY A 114 -15.71 2.24 -2.70
C GLY A 114 -14.45 3.01 -3.10
N GLN A 115 -14.10 3.02 -4.38
CA GLN A 115 -13.01 3.84 -4.91
C GLN A 115 -13.25 5.34 -4.63
N SER A 116 -14.44 5.86 -4.92
CA SER A 116 -14.76 7.26 -4.65
C SER A 116 -14.67 7.62 -3.16
N ILE A 117 -15.10 6.71 -2.28
CA ILE A 117 -14.92 6.87 -0.83
C ILE A 117 -13.44 6.91 -0.46
N GLY A 118 -12.61 6.06 -1.06
CA GLY A 118 -11.15 6.07 -0.87
C GLY A 118 -10.51 7.41 -1.28
N GLU A 119 -10.95 8.00 -2.40
CA GLU A 119 -10.51 9.32 -2.86
C GLU A 119 -10.86 10.44 -1.88
N PHE A 120 -12.08 10.43 -1.35
CA PHE A 120 -12.50 11.41 -0.34
C PHE A 120 -11.78 11.23 1.00
N LYS A 121 -11.52 9.99 1.42
CA LYS A 121 -10.72 9.71 2.62
C LYS A 121 -9.30 10.25 2.48
N LEU A 122 -8.67 10.06 1.32
CA LEU A 122 -7.35 10.62 1.03
C LEU A 122 -7.37 12.15 1.11
N LYS A 123 -8.33 12.82 0.44
CA LYS A 123 -8.46 14.29 0.51
C LYS A 123 -8.65 14.79 1.94
N LYS A 124 -9.48 14.09 2.72
CA LYS A 124 -9.67 14.41 4.15
C LYS A 124 -8.36 14.30 4.93
N ALA A 125 -7.62 13.22 4.75
CA ALA A 125 -6.33 13.02 5.41
C ALA A 125 -5.29 14.08 5.00
N GLU A 126 -5.25 14.49 3.73
CA GLU A 126 -4.41 15.59 3.25
C GLU A 126 -4.72 16.90 3.99
N GLN A 127 -6.01 17.27 4.09
CA GLN A 127 -6.43 18.47 4.80
C GLN A 127 -6.09 18.43 6.29
N GLU A 128 -6.34 17.30 6.96
CA GLU A 128 -6.04 17.13 8.38
C GLU A 128 -4.54 17.28 8.65
N ILE A 129 -3.69 16.63 7.86
CA ILE A 129 -2.23 16.66 8.04
C ILE A 129 -1.66 18.04 7.73
N LEU A 130 -2.12 18.72 6.68
CA LEU A 130 -1.68 20.08 6.37
C LEU A 130 -2.12 21.07 7.45
N LEU A 131 -3.33 20.91 8.00
CA LEU A 131 -3.79 21.73 9.13
C LEU A 131 -2.95 21.47 10.39
N GLU A 132 -2.63 20.22 10.69
CA GLU A 132 -1.79 19.85 11.84
C GLU A 132 -0.38 20.43 11.69
N ALA A 133 0.23 20.31 10.50
CA ALA A 133 1.53 20.87 10.20
C ALA A 133 1.53 22.42 10.35
N THR A 134 0.48 23.09 9.87
CA THR A 134 0.32 24.54 10.06
C THR A 134 0.25 24.94 11.53
N LYS A 135 -0.56 24.21 12.31
CA LYS A 135 -0.67 24.45 13.76
C LYS A 135 0.66 24.23 14.47
N ALA A 136 1.38 23.15 14.14
CA ALA A 136 2.68 22.84 14.72
C ALA A 136 3.72 23.93 14.40
N HIS A 137 3.78 24.39 13.14
CA HIS A 137 4.68 25.47 12.70
C HIS A 137 4.38 26.78 13.42
N THR A 138 3.11 27.18 13.49
CA THR A 138 2.67 28.39 14.21
C THR A 138 3.02 28.33 15.69
N LYS A 139 2.80 27.19 16.34
CA LYS A 139 3.16 26.97 17.74
C LYS A 139 4.67 27.10 17.97
N LEU A 140 5.48 26.57 17.05
CA LEU A 140 6.93 26.72 17.09
C LEU A 140 7.35 28.19 17.03
N LEU A 141 6.78 28.98 16.10
CA LEU A 141 7.07 30.41 15.96
C LEU A 141 6.66 31.21 17.23
N LEU A 142 5.49 30.91 17.80
CA LEU A 142 5.04 31.54 19.02
C LEU A 142 5.97 31.25 20.21
N ASN A 143 6.43 30.00 20.34
CA ASN A 143 7.33 29.62 21.42
C ASN A 143 8.72 30.29 21.25
N ARG A 144 9.23 30.43 20.04
CA ARG A 144 10.49 31.15 19.77
C ARG A 144 10.43 32.65 20.12
N LYS A 145 9.25 33.26 20.06
CA LYS A 145 9.07 34.68 20.45
C LYS A 145 8.94 34.90 21.96
N LYS A 146 8.69 33.83 22.74
CA LYS A 146 8.54 33.92 24.19
C LYS A 146 9.85 33.70 24.95
N VAL A 147 10.89 33.25 24.29
CA VAL A 147 12.27 33.12 24.79
C VAL A 147 13.09 34.33 24.37
#